data_70e1812726af8fc83358a5df6acab025
#
_entry.id   70e1812726af8fc83358a5df6acab025
#
_cell.length_a   1.000
_cell.length_b   1.000
_cell.length_c   1.000
_cell.angle_alpha   90.00
_cell.angle_beta   90.00
_cell.angle_gamma   90.00
#
_symmetry.space_group_name_H-M   'P 1'
#
loop_
_entity.id
_entity.type
_entity.pdbx_description
1 polymer ?
#
loop_
_entity_poly.entity_id
_entity_poly.type
_entity_poly.pdbx_seq_one_letter_code
_entity_poly.pdbx_strand_id
1 'polypeptide(L)'
;APPPPPPPPPAPARGRRWRRRASGGAAGQGGRGRWWRPGRGGPGQARASGAPGERQTGRRRLDPARLWRSLSRLAPWLVATARRLCTQGAQVARTRLLAPLADLARRCEQVAVLGPVVRFTGSVLGAVTPLGWGSLVVMALSWWAGATRHWLEAWTLATALTLLLVVALLWSLGRTSYQVTVSLASTRVTVGEPALGNVVLRGAAGRAVGSSTIEMPVGRGLAVFRVPRLGAGQTHEEVFTVPTRRRGLVTVGPVTSVRGDALGLVRRTQRWTDPLDLYIHPRTTALDTTALGFIRDIEGAVTQDLSSSDVSFHALRDYVPGDDRRNVHWRTTARVGRLMVRQFEETRRAHLLLVLDLDPASWASDEDFETAVSVTASLALTALREHRELSLVTQAGVPLLPTSTRVLDLLTTIERLADRGDLMEVTRCAAAAVPDASVTVLVTGSLVPIASIHRAHVELPLSTRSIALRVDGDAALRSQRLAGLPVLTLPELDLLGRAMRKVDS
;
A
#
# COMPACT_ATOMS: atom_id res chain seq x y z
N ALA A 1 16.55 -1.48 44.46
CA ALA A 1 15.97 -0.28 43.86
C ALA A 1 15.95 -0.46 42.34
N PRO A 2 14.80 -0.23 41.66
CA PRO A 2 14.73 -0.30 40.19
C PRO A 2 15.49 0.89 39.58
N PRO A 3 16.07 0.76 38.37
CA PRO A 3 16.76 1.84 37.69
C PRO A 3 15.79 2.98 37.28
N PRO A 4 16.29 4.23 37.22
CA PRO A 4 15.45 5.37 36.85
C PRO A 4 14.98 5.31 35.37
N PRO A 5 13.81 5.91 35.05
CA PRO A 5 13.28 5.93 33.69
C PRO A 5 14.14 6.80 32.76
N PRO A 6 14.17 6.48 31.45
CA PRO A 6 14.93 7.24 30.46
C PRO A 6 14.34 8.66 30.25
N PRO A 7 15.17 9.64 29.85
CA PRO A 7 14.71 11.01 29.60
C PRO A 7 13.82 11.10 28.36
N PRO A 8 12.90 12.10 28.33
CA PRO A 8 11.99 12.30 27.19
C PRO A 8 12.74 12.79 25.94
N PRO A 9 12.22 12.50 24.73
CA PRO A 9 12.82 12.93 23.47
C PRO A 9 12.73 14.45 23.28
N PRO A 10 13.69 15.07 22.55
CA PRO A 10 13.69 16.50 22.29
C PRO A 10 12.54 16.94 21.37
N ALA A 11 11.99 18.12 21.63
CA ALA A 11 10.91 18.73 20.87
C ALA A 11 11.35 19.08 19.44
N PRO A 12 10.44 19.00 18.43
CA PRO A 12 10.76 19.31 17.05
C PRO A 12 11.04 20.81 16.86
N ALA A 13 12.12 21.12 16.15
CA ALA A 13 12.53 22.47 15.79
C ALA A 13 11.48 23.16 14.89
N ARG A 14 11.08 24.35 15.27
CA ARG A 14 10.15 25.22 14.52
C ARG A 14 10.79 25.61 13.18
N GLY A 15 10.18 25.17 12.08
CA GLY A 15 10.56 25.51 10.72
C GLY A 15 10.47 27.01 10.44
N ARG A 16 11.56 27.59 9.98
CA ARG A 16 11.62 28.97 9.47
C ARG A 16 10.86 29.05 8.15
N ARG A 17 9.84 29.91 8.10
CA ARG A 17 9.15 30.34 6.88
C ARG A 17 10.13 31.10 5.97
N TRP A 18 10.42 30.56 4.81
CA TRP A 18 11.04 31.31 3.72
C TRP A 18 9.97 32.15 2.99
N ARG A 19 10.08 33.47 3.11
CA ARG A 19 9.34 34.43 2.28
C ARG A 19 9.92 34.40 0.85
N ARG A 20 9.09 34.04 -0.12
CA ARG A 20 9.40 34.29 -1.54
C ARG A 20 9.29 35.80 -1.83
N ARG A 21 10.38 36.45 -2.16
CA ARG A 21 10.38 37.75 -2.82
C ARG A 21 10.07 37.55 -4.30
N ALA A 22 9.02 38.21 -4.77
CA ALA A 22 8.77 38.45 -6.17
C ALA A 22 9.69 39.59 -6.64
N SER A 23 10.42 39.38 -7.72
CA SER A 23 11.03 40.42 -8.50
C SER A 23 10.59 40.28 -9.95
N GLY A 24 9.92 41.32 -10.44
CA GLY A 24 9.45 41.45 -11.79
C GLY A 24 10.58 41.90 -12.76
N GLY A 25 10.28 41.87 -14.03
CA GLY A 25 11.08 42.44 -15.14
C GLY A 25 10.81 41.63 -16.39
N ALA A 26 9.89 41.98 -17.20
CA ALA A 26 9.89 42.86 -18.36
C ALA A 26 10.43 42.21 -19.65
N ALA A 27 9.49 42.09 -20.62
CA ALA A 27 9.57 42.43 -22.03
C ALA A 27 10.46 41.65 -23.02
N GLY A 28 9.84 41.27 -24.14
CA GLY A 28 10.48 40.93 -25.40
C GLY A 28 9.64 39.97 -26.24
N GLN A 29 8.67 40.42 -26.95
CA GLN A 29 8.49 40.56 -28.42
C GLN A 29 8.97 39.39 -29.29
N GLY A 30 8.05 38.86 -30.10
CA GLY A 30 8.27 38.63 -31.49
C GLY A 30 8.09 37.20 -32.01
N GLY A 31 7.19 37.02 -32.96
CA GLY A 31 7.29 35.86 -33.85
C GLY A 31 5.95 35.31 -34.36
N ARG A 32 5.42 35.97 -35.35
CA ARG A 32 4.31 35.53 -36.22
C ARG A 32 4.70 34.27 -37.01
N GLY A 33 3.78 33.35 -37.19
CA GLY A 33 3.88 32.24 -38.13
C GLY A 33 2.51 31.73 -38.52
N ARG A 34 1.85 32.38 -39.47
CA ARG A 34 0.75 31.90 -40.32
C ARG A 34 1.27 30.76 -41.20
N TRP A 35 0.30 30.00 -41.71
CA TRP A 35 0.19 29.20 -42.96
C TRP A 35 -0.51 27.91 -42.62
N TRP A 36 -1.62 27.41 -43.19
CA TRP A 36 -2.11 27.44 -44.55
C TRP A 36 -3.59 27.02 -44.59
N ARG A 37 -4.46 27.70 -45.34
CA ARG A 37 -5.62 27.14 -46.07
C ARG A 37 -5.22 27.07 -47.57
N PRO A 38 -5.71 26.15 -48.39
CA PRO A 38 -6.85 26.38 -49.24
C PRO A 38 -7.66 25.09 -49.53
N GLY A 39 -8.74 25.06 -50.27
CA GLY A 39 -9.46 25.89 -51.15
C GLY A 39 -10.64 25.11 -51.76
N ARG A 40 -11.64 25.80 -52.06
CA ARG A 40 -12.63 25.89 -53.12
C ARG A 40 -12.94 24.70 -54.06
N GLY A 41 -14.27 24.51 -54.31
CA GLY A 41 -14.87 23.85 -55.47
C GLY A 41 -16.39 23.84 -55.41
N GLY A 42 -17.09 24.81 -55.98
CA GLY A 42 -18.45 24.70 -56.49
C GLY A 42 -18.34 24.69 -58.02
N PRO A 43 -19.41 24.82 -58.80
CA PRO A 43 -20.84 24.97 -58.56
C PRO A 43 -21.71 24.06 -59.48
N GLY A 44 -23.04 24.08 -59.32
CA GLY A 44 -23.93 23.43 -60.26
C GLY A 44 -25.42 23.79 -60.02
N GLN A 45 -25.86 24.76 -60.80
CA GLN A 45 -27.26 25.18 -60.91
C GLN A 45 -28.12 24.16 -61.64
N ALA A 46 -29.40 24.05 -61.27
CA ALA A 46 -30.52 23.94 -62.22
C ALA A 46 -31.83 24.28 -61.55
N ARG A 47 -32.58 25.12 -62.26
CA ARG A 47 -33.94 25.65 -62.04
C ARG A 47 -35.02 24.61 -62.35
N ALA A 48 -36.19 24.75 -61.75
CA ALA A 48 -37.51 24.94 -62.33
C ALA A 48 -38.61 24.65 -61.29
N SER A 49 -39.42 25.61 -60.87
CA SER A 49 -40.73 26.03 -61.37
C SER A 49 -41.88 25.12 -60.94
N GLY A 50 -42.92 25.72 -60.31
CA GLY A 50 -44.25 25.21 -60.26
C GLY A 50 -45.03 25.46 -58.96
N ALA A 51 -45.94 26.40 -59.00
CA ALA A 51 -46.89 26.87 -57.98
C ALA A 51 -48.05 25.87 -57.72
N PRO A 52 -49.18 26.29 -57.09
CA PRO A 52 -49.42 26.33 -55.64
C PRO A 52 -50.67 25.47 -55.28
N GLY A 53 -50.87 25.20 -54.05
CA GLY A 53 -52.19 24.71 -53.63
C GLY A 53 -52.18 23.86 -52.34
N GLU A 54 -53.02 24.28 -51.46
CA GLU A 54 -53.73 23.57 -50.41
C GLU A 54 -53.13 23.65 -48.98
N ARG A 55 -53.80 24.48 -48.22
CA ARG A 55 -53.80 24.49 -46.78
C ARG A 55 -54.45 23.22 -46.22
N GLN A 56 -53.73 22.28 -45.69
CA GLN A 56 -54.22 21.27 -44.76
C GLN A 56 -53.71 21.48 -43.35
N THR A 57 -54.68 21.80 -42.51
CA THR A 57 -54.52 21.87 -41.04
C THR A 57 -54.28 20.44 -40.48
N GLY A 58 -53.03 19.97 -40.49
CA GLY A 58 -52.66 18.70 -39.90
C GLY A 58 -52.33 18.88 -38.45
N ARG A 59 -53.18 18.45 -37.52
CA ARG A 59 -52.88 18.20 -36.12
C ARG A 59 -51.65 17.29 -36.03
N ARG A 60 -50.48 17.83 -35.66
CA ARG A 60 -49.30 17.04 -35.36
C ARG A 60 -49.60 16.17 -34.15
N ARG A 61 -49.92 14.90 -34.39
CA ARG A 61 -49.83 13.87 -33.33
C ARG A 61 -48.37 13.78 -32.91
N LEU A 62 -48.07 14.14 -31.64
CA LEU A 62 -46.80 13.94 -31.02
C LEU A 62 -46.55 12.43 -30.94
N ASP A 63 -45.59 11.94 -31.71
CA ASP A 63 -45.18 10.53 -31.75
C ASP A 63 -44.49 10.16 -30.42
N PRO A 64 -45.12 9.36 -29.53
CA PRO A 64 -44.59 9.04 -28.21
C PRO A 64 -43.27 8.30 -28.29
N ALA A 65 -42.96 7.62 -29.40
CA ALA A 65 -41.69 6.93 -29.60
C ALA A 65 -40.50 7.85 -29.84
N ARG A 66 -40.73 9.09 -30.32
CA ARG A 66 -39.66 10.10 -30.46
C ARG A 66 -39.38 10.78 -29.14
N LEU A 67 -40.36 11.02 -28.32
CA LEU A 67 -40.18 11.56 -26.95
C LEU A 67 -39.44 10.57 -26.05
N TRP A 68 -39.72 9.28 -26.18
CA TRP A 68 -39.04 8.24 -25.39
C TRP A 68 -37.57 8.10 -25.77
N ARG A 69 -37.23 8.20 -27.05
CA ARG A 69 -35.83 8.16 -27.54
C ARG A 69 -35.01 9.39 -27.17
N SER A 70 -35.62 10.56 -27.04
CA SER A 70 -34.94 11.77 -26.54
C SER A 70 -34.74 11.74 -25.03
N LEU A 71 -35.69 11.21 -24.27
CA LEU A 71 -35.60 11.06 -22.82
C LEU A 71 -34.57 9.98 -22.39
N SER A 72 -34.45 8.89 -23.15
CA SER A 72 -33.47 7.84 -22.87
C SER A 72 -32.02 8.28 -23.10
N ARG A 73 -31.79 9.29 -23.95
CA ARG A 73 -30.46 9.89 -24.15
C ARG A 73 -30.07 10.91 -23.06
N LEU A 74 -31.07 11.51 -22.39
CA LEU A 74 -30.83 12.48 -21.31
C LEU A 74 -30.73 11.82 -19.94
N ALA A 75 -31.28 10.63 -19.77
CA ALA A 75 -31.26 9.91 -18.50
C ALA A 75 -29.83 9.68 -17.91
N PRO A 76 -28.83 9.21 -18.68
CA PRO A 76 -27.48 9.00 -18.13
C PRO A 76 -26.78 10.31 -17.76
N TRP A 77 -27.07 11.41 -18.49
CA TRP A 77 -26.51 12.72 -18.20
C TRP A 77 -27.14 13.34 -16.94
N LEU A 78 -28.44 13.20 -16.75
CA LEU A 78 -29.17 13.66 -15.57
C LEU A 78 -28.73 12.88 -14.32
N VAL A 79 -28.53 11.56 -14.44
CA VAL A 79 -28.00 10.74 -13.31
C VAL A 79 -26.56 11.12 -12.98
N ALA A 80 -25.73 11.38 -13.98
CA ALA A 80 -24.34 11.78 -13.75
C ALA A 80 -24.23 13.19 -13.13
N THR A 81 -25.06 14.14 -13.58
CA THR A 81 -25.10 15.49 -12.99
C THR A 81 -25.73 15.50 -11.59
N ALA A 82 -26.78 14.72 -11.35
CA ALA A 82 -27.34 14.53 -10.02
C ALA A 82 -26.34 13.89 -9.05
N ARG A 83 -25.57 12.89 -9.50
CA ARG A 83 -24.47 12.32 -8.67
C ARG A 83 -23.38 13.34 -8.37
N ARG A 84 -22.96 14.17 -9.34
CA ARG A 84 -21.93 15.22 -9.10
C ARG A 84 -22.46 16.31 -8.17
N LEU A 85 -23.70 16.74 -8.32
CA LEU A 85 -24.32 17.72 -7.41
C LEU A 85 -24.52 17.17 -5.99
N CYS A 86 -24.90 15.89 -5.85
CA CYS A 86 -25.00 15.23 -4.55
C CYS A 86 -23.63 15.07 -3.88
N THR A 87 -22.58 14.73 -4.63
CA THR A 87 -21.23 14.59 -4.03
C THR A 87 -20.61 15.93 -3.67
N GLN A 88 -20.76 16.97 -4.51
CA GLN A 88 -20.28 18.31 -4.22
C GLN A 88 -21.09 18.99 -3.12
N GLY A 89 -22.43 18.86 -3.16
CA GLY A 89 -23.30 19.36 -2.10
C GLY A 89 -23.05 18.70 -0.74
N ALA A 90 -22.79 17.38 -0.74
CA ALA A 90 -22.45 16.63 0.47
C ALA A 90 -21.07 17.03 1.05
N GLN A 91 -20.09 17.37 0.21
CA GLN A 91 -18.78 17.85 0.67
C GLN A 91 -18.88 19.28 1.25
N VAL A 92 -19.59 20.19 0.59
CA VAL A 92 -19.80 21.56 1.07
C VAL A 92 -20.65 21.57 2.35
N ALA A 93 -21.68 20.73 2.45
CA ALA A 93 -22.47 20.56 3.65
C ALA A 93 -21.65 19.97 4.81
N ARG A 94 -20.77 18.99 4.52
CA ARG A 94 -19.86 18.43 5.53
C ARG A 94 -18.87 19.47 6.08
N THR A 95 -18.26 20.26 5.21
CA THR A 95 -17.20 21.18 5.65
C THR A 95 -17.72 22.48 6.26
N ARG A 96 -18.86 23.02 5.80
CA ARG A 96 -19.38 24.31 6.27
C ARG A 96 -20.47 24.23 7.33
N LEU A 97 -21.30 23.17 7.31
CA LEU A 97 -22.43 23.06 8.25
C LEU A 97 -22.21 21.99 9.33
N LEU A 98 -21.56 20.87 9.00
CA LEU A 98 -21.38 19.77 9.96
C LEU A 98 -20.10 19.89 10.81
N ALA A 99 -19.06 20.57 10.32
CA ALA A 99 -17.83 20.75 11.10
C ALA A 99 -18.04 21.54 12.40
N PRO A 100 -18.72 22.69 12.41
CA PRO A 100 -18.97 23.44 13.66
C PRO A 100 -19.90 22.67 14.60
N LEU A 101 -20.87 21.91 14.08
CA LEU A 101 -21.75 21.07 14.90
C LEU A 101 -21.00 19.87 15.51
N ALA A 102 -20.04 19.30 14.79
CA ALA A 102 -19.19 18.25 15.32
C ALA A 102 -18.22 18.76 16.40
N ASP A 103 -17.76 20.01 16.30
CA ASP A 103 -16.94 20.64 17.35
C ASP A 103 -17.77 20.99 18.58
N LEU A 104 -18.99 21.47 18.39
CA LEU A 104 -19.93 21.69 19.47
C LEU A 104 -20.28 20.36 20.19
N ALA A 105 -20.56 19.31 19.44
CA ALA A 105 -20.84 17.99 19.98
C ALA A 105 -19.65 17.45 20.81
N ARG A 106 -18.41 17.62 20.31
CA ARG A 106 -17.19 17.23 21.05
C ARG A 106 -17.03 18.02 22.35
N ARG A 107 -17.35 19.31 22.37
CA ARG A 107 -17.32 20.11 23.58
C ARG A 107 -18.42 19.73 24.58
N CYS A 108 -19.62 19.40 24.09
CA CYS A 108 -20.72 18.89 24.93
C CYS A 108 -20.45 17.47 25.47
N GLU A 109 -19.64 16.66 24.79
CA GLU A 109 -19.25 15.31 25.21
C GLU A 109 -18.34 15.32 26.45
N GLN A 110 -17.64 16.45 26.69
CA GLN A 110 -16.76 16.65 27.85
C GLN A 110 -17.53 17.04 29.13
N VAL A 111 -18.81 17.38 29.03
CA VAL A 111 -19.65 17.70 30.18
C VAL A 111 -20.27 16.41 30.72
N ALA A 112 -19.97 16.07 31.97
CA ALA A 112 -20.30 14.78 32.60
C ALA A 112 -21.81 14.42 32.56
N VAL A 113 -22.71 15.40 32.50
CA VAL A 113 -24.17 15.19 32.46
C VAL A 113 -24.70 15.06 31.03
N LEU A 114 -24.09 15.75 30.04
CA LEU A 114 -24.55 15.78 28.66
C LEU A 114 -23.89 14.67 27.81
N GLY A 115 -22.73 14.18 28.20
CA GLY A 115 -21.98 13.16 27.48
C GLY A 115 -22.76 11.89 27.13
N PRO A 116 -23.52 11.28 28.06
CA PRO A 116 -24.32 10.10 27.72
C PRO A 116 -25.48 10.41 26.78
N VAL A 117 -26.09 11.62 26.87
CA VAL A 117 -27.19 12.04 25.98
C VAL A 117 -26.68 12.31 24.59
N VAL A 118 -25.55 13.00 24.43
CA VAL A 118 -24.92 13.30 23.14
C VAL A 118 -24.43 12.01 22.45
N ARG A 119 -23.88 11.07 23.20
CA ARG A 119 -23.50 9.75 22.65
C ARG A 119 -24.72 8.93 22.25
N PHE A 120 -25.78 8.96 23.01
CA PHE A 120 -27.02 8.27 22.67
C PHE A 120 -27.68 8.87 21.42
N THR A 121 -27.84 10.20 21.37
CA THR A 121 -28.40 10.88 20.19
C THR A 121 -27.51 10.73 18.96
N GLY A 122 -26.20 10.84 19.09
CA GLY A 122 -25.24 10.59 17.99
C GLY A 122 -25.32 9.14 17.47
N SER A 123 -25.48 8.17 18.36
CA SER A 123 -25.63 6.77 17.98
C SER A 123 -26.98 6.46 17.30
N VAL A 124 -28.04 7.15 17.69
CA VAL A 124 -29.37 7.00 17.05
C VAL A 124 -29.40 7.70 15.70
N LEU A 125 -28.90 8.94 15.61
CA LEU A 125 -28.82 9.66 14.35
C LEU A 125 -27.89 8.98 13.33
N GLY A 126 -26.78 8.39 13.78
CA GLY A 126 -25.87 7.60 12.96
C GLY A 126 -26.42 6.25 12.51
N ALA A 127 -27.47 5.75 13.20
CA ALA A 127 -28.14 4.51 12.84
C ALA A 127 -29.18 4.68 11.72
N VAL A 128 -29.66 5.91 11.46
CA VAL A 128 -30.66 6.18 10.42
C VAL A 128 -29.95 6.18 9.06
N THR A 129 -30.42 5.30 8.16
CA THR A 129 -29.89 5.21 6.80
C THR A 129 -30.34 6.40 5.94
N PRO A 130 -29.77 6.63 4.74
CA PRO A 130 -30.26 7.64 3.80
C PRO A 130 -31.75 7.46 3.44
N LEU A 131 -32.19 6.20 3.35
CA LEU A 131 -33.60 5.85 3.14
C LEU A 131 -34.45 6.24 4.36
N GLY A 132 -33.96 6.00 5.56
CA GLY A 132 -34.60 6.41 6.81
C GLY A 132 -34.74 7.93 6.91
N TRP A 133 -33.72 8.68 6.56
CA TRP A 133 -33.77 10.14 6.48
C TRP A 133 -34.78 10.63 5.46
N GLY A 134 -34.81 10.01 4.26
CA GLY A 134 -35.83 10.30 3.26
C GLY A 134 -37.24 10.04 3.78
N SER A 135 -37.45 8.93 4.46
CA SER A 135 -38.75 8.57 5.07
C SER A 135 -39.15 9.56 6.17
N LEU A 136 -38.20 10.04 6.99
CA LEU A 136 -38.45 11.09 7.98
C LEU A 136 -38.87 12.40 7.37
N VAL A 137 -38.23 12.82 6.25
CA VAL A 137 -38.60 14.05 5.52
C VAL A 137 -40.00 13.92 4.93
N VAL A 138 -40.31 12.80 4.28
CA VAL A 138 -41.64 12.55 3.72
C VAL A 138 -42.69 12.53 4.83
N MET A 139 -42.40 11.87 5.94
CA MET A 139 -43.28 11.87 7.11
C MET A 139 -43.56 13.29 7.62
N ALA A 140 -42.54 14.11 7.81
CA ALA A 140 -42.68 15.49 8.29
C ALA A 140 -43.49 16.35 7.32
N LEU A 141 -43.25 16.23 6.01
CA LEU A 141 -44.01 16.93 4.97
C LEU A 141 -45.48 16.48 4.94
N SER A 142 -45.72 15.18 5.15
CA SER A 142 -47.08 14.63 5.18
C SER A 142 -47.85 15.12 6.41
N TRP A 143 -47.20 15.19 7.58
CA TRP A 143 -47.77 15.80 8.78
C TRP A 143 -48.08 17.28 8.57
N TRP A 144 -47.17 18.05 7.96
CA TRP A 144 -47.35 19.45 7.65
C TRP A 144 -48.50 19.68 6.68
N ALA A 145 -48.58 18.92 5.59
CA ALA A 145 -49.65 19.01 4.58
C ALA A 145 -51.00 18.62 5.18
N GLY A 146 -51.07 17.56 5.99
CA GLY A 146 -52.26 17.15 6.69
C GLY A 146 -52.78 18.22 7.65
N ALA A 147 -51.87 18.85 8.43
CA ALA A 147 -52.22 19.90 9.38
C ALA A 147 -52.68 21.21 8.70
N THR A 148 -52.01 21.62 7.60
CA THR A 148 -52.29 22.89 6.94
C THR A 148 -53.41 22.84 5.89
N ARG A 149 -53.53 21.68 5.18
CA ARG A 149 -54.47 21.50 4.07
C ARG A 149 -55.65 20.59 4.43
N HIS A 150 -55.71 20.03 5.65
CA HIS A 150 -56.72 19.07 6.12
C HIS A 150 -56.86 17.84 5.18
N TRP A 151 -55.77 17.40 4.58
CA TRP A 151 -55.69 16.33 3.63
C TRP A 151 -55.70 14.98 4.37
N LEU A 152 -56.76 14.18 4.22
CA LEU A 152 -56.88 12.90 4.91
C LEU A 152 -55.84 11.89 4.44
N GLU A 153 -55.50 11.85 3.12
CA GLU A 153 -54.48 10.99 2.58
C GLU A 153 -53.06 11.33 3.17
N ALA A 154 -52.80 12.62 3.37
CA ALA A 154 -51.55 13.05 4.01
C ALA A 154 -51.46 12.59 5.48
N TRP A 155 -52.58 12.63 6.22
CA TRP A 155 -52.65 12.11 7.59
C TRP A 155 -52.45 10.61 7.66
N THR A 156 -53.09 9.85 6.76
CA THR A 156 -52.92 8.38 6.72
C THR A 156 -51.51 7.98 6.37
N LEU A 157 -50.87 8.66 5.40
CA LEU A 157 -49.47 8.43 5.05
C LEU A 157 -48.53 8.78 6.20
N ALA A 158 -48.73 9.93 6.87
CA ALA A 158 -47.91 10.35 8.01
C ALA A 158 -47.99 9.36 9.18
N THR A 159 -49.20 8.91 9.52
CA THR A 159 -49.37 7.91 10.59
C THR A 159 -48.76 6.56 10.24
N ALA A 160 -48.93 6.10 8.99
CA ALA A 160 -48.32 4.86 8.51
C ALA A 160 -46.77 4.90 8.56
N LEU A 161 -46.18 6.00 8.08
CA LEU A 161 -44.70 6.18 8.14
C LEU A 161 -44.20 6.32 9.58
N THR A 162 -44.95 6.99 10.44
CA THR A 162 -44.61 7.09 11.89
C THR A 162 -44.59 5.69 12.51
N LEU A 163 -45.64 4.89 12.30
CA LEU A 163 -45.73 3.52 12.82
C LEU A 163 -44.57 2.66 12.30
N LEU A 164 -44.30 2.75 11.00
CA LEU A 164 -43.21 2.02 10.34
C LEU A 164 -41.84 2.37 10.97
N LEU A 165 -41.55 3.64 11.14
CA LEU A 165 -40.30 4.11 11.75
C LEU A 165 -40.18 3.71 13.21
N VAL A 166 -41.27 3.73 13.99
CA VAL A 166 -41.32 3.26 15.37
C VAL A 166 -41.03 1.74 15.43
N VAL A 167 -41.65 0.95 14.57
CA VAL A 167 -41.41 -0.50 14.49
C VAL A 167 -39.94 -0.78 14.10
N ALA A 168 -39.41 -0.06 13.09
CA ALA A 168 -38.01 -0.18 12.68
C ALA A 168 -37.04 0.16 13.83
N LEU A 169 -37.34 1.23 14.58
CA LEU A 169 -36.56 1.64 15.74
C LEU A 169 -36.62 0.59 16.86
N LEU A 170 -37.79 0.08 17.20
CA LEU A 170 -37.97 -0.95 18.22
C LEU A 170 -37.21 -2.23 17.86
N TRP A 171 -37.21 -2.63 16.58
CA TRP A 171 -36.43 -3.78 16.10
C TRP A 171 -34.93 -3.54 16.17
N SER A 172 -34.48 -2.32 15.96
CA SER A 172 -33.07 -1.93 16.09
C SER A 172 -32.56 -1.84 17.53
N LEU A 173 -33.45 -1.62 18.52
CA LEU A 173 -33.10 -1.43 19.94
C LEU A 173 -32.67 -2.70 20.66
N GLY A 174 -32.80 -3.89 20.07
CA GLY A 174 -32.36 -5.13 20.67
C GLY A 174 -30.88 -5.09 21.05
N ARG A 175 -30.53 -5.43 22.31
CA ARG A 175 -29.15 -5.54 22.77
C ARG A 175 -28.53 -6.83 22.22
N THR A 176 -27.47 -6.73 21.43
CA THR A 176 -26.60 -7.84 21.06
C THR A 176 -25.37 -7.79 21.95
N SER A 177 -25.18 -8.79 22.79
CA SER A 177 -23.95 -8.96 23.57
C SER A 177 -23.25 -10.21 23.08
N TYR A 178 -22.24 -10.05 22.25
CA TYR A 178 -21.33 -11.11 21.85
C TYR A 178 -19.97 -10.87 22.49
N GLN A 179 -19.28 -11.94 22.81
CA GLN A 179 -17.83 -11.93 22.89
C GLN A 179 -17.32 -12.42 21.54
N VAL A 180 -16.58 -11.57 20.81
CA VAL A 180 -16.06 -11.90 19.49
C VAL A 180 -14.55 -11.99 19.59
N THR A 181 -14.01 -13.12 19.17
CA THR A 181 -12.57 -13.33 19.05
C THR A 181 -12.26 -13.64 17.60
N VAL A 182 -11.31 -12.91 17.03
CA VAL A 182 -10.77 -13.18 15.69
C VAL A 182 -9.36 -13.68 15.86
N SER A 183 -9.07 -14.79 15.23
CA SER A 183 -7.72 -15.35 15.17
C SER A 183 -7.36 -15.67 13.73
N LEU A 184 -6.12 -15.38 13.37
CA LEU A 184 -5.49 -15.83 12.14
C LEU A 184 -4.59 -17.01 12.48
N ALA A 185 -4.61 -18.07 11.68
CA ALA A 185 -3.71 -19.21 11.83
C ALA A 185 -2.24 -18.78 11.78
N SER A 186 -1.96 -17.78 10.93
CA SER A 186 -0.66 -17.09 10.86
C SER A 186 -0.89 -15.64 10.50
N THR A 187 -0.14 -14.73 11.10
CA THR A 187 -0.12 -13.30 10.73
C THR A 187 0.78 -13.01 9.53
N ARG A 188 1.54 -14.02 9.08
CA ARG A 188 2.44 -13.96 7.94
C ARG A 188 2.27 -15.20 7.08
N VAL A 189 2.04 -15.02 5.81
CA VAL A 189 1.85 -16.08 4.82
C VAL A 189 2.57 -15.72 3.52
N THR A 190 2.94 -16.70 2.73
CA THR A 190 3.57 -16.49 1.43
C THR A 190 2.50 -16.36 0.33
N VAL A 191 2.80 -15.61 -0.72
CA VAL A 191 1.92 -15.53 -1.91
C VAL A 191 1.61 -16.92 -2.44
N GLY A 192 0.30 -17.22 -2.59
CA GLY A 192 -0.20 -18.53 -3.05
C GLY A 192 -0.56 -19.48 -1.92
N GLU A 193 -0.11 -19.30 -0.69
CA GLU A 193 -0.53 -20.07 0.47
C GLU A 193 -1.86 -19.56 1.02
N PRO A 194 -2.83 -20.44 1.34
CA PRO A 194 -4.11 -20.00 1.88
C PRO A 194 -3.93 -19.43 3.30
N ALA A 195 -4.33 -18.18 3.52
CA ALA A 195 -4.41 -17.62 4.86
C ALA A 195 -5.79 -17.93 5.46
N LEU A 196 -5.80 -18.78 6.47
CA LEU A 196 -7.02 -19.16 7.18
C LEU A 196 -7.21 -18.29 8.43
N GLY A 197 -8.42 -17.82 8.63
CA GLY A 197 -8.81 -17.14 9.84
C GLY A 197 -10.08 -17.76 10.42
N ASN A 198 -10.24 -17.61 11.72
CA ASN A 198 -11.40 -18.09 12.47
C ASN A 198 -12.02 -16.93 13.25
N VAL A 199 -13.34 -16.81 13.16
CA VAL A 199 -14.13 -15.87 13.95
C VAL A 199 -14.98 -16.68 14.91
N VAL A 200 -14.69 -16.57 16.19
CA VAL A 200 -15.42 -17.23 17.26
C VAL A 200 -16.34 -16.23 17.94
N LEU A 201 -17.63 -16.53 17.91
CA LEU A 201 -18.69 -15.74 18.53
C LEU A 201 -19.27 -16.49 19.70
N ARG A 202 -19.20 -15.90 20.86
CA ARG A 202 -19.81 -16.47 22.09
C ARG A 202 -20.95 -15.60 22.56
N GLY A 203 -22.12 -16.18 22.71
CA GLY A 203 -23.28 -15.51 23.33
C GLY A 203 -22.95 -15.12 24.77
N ALA A 204 -23.31 -13.90 25.19
CA ALA A 204 -23.13 -13.46 26.56
C ALA A 204 -23.90 -14.40 27.56
N ALA A 205 -23.34 -14.56 28.75
CA ALA A 205 -23.97 -15.35 29.79
C ALA A 205 -25.33 -14.75 30.17
N GLY A 206 -26.35 -15.63 30.30
CA GLY A 206 -27.66 -15.27 30.84
C GLY A 206 -28.75 -14.87 29.85
N ARG A 207 -28.48 -14.65 28.58
CA ARG A 207 -29.51 -14.29 27.56
C ARG A 207 -29.19 -14.88 26.18
N ALA A 208 -30.24 -15.39 25.55
CA ALA A 208 -30.16 -15.75 24.13
C ALA A 208 -30.01 -14.48 23.26
N VAL A 209 -29.12 -14.51 22.28
CA VAL A 209 -28.89 -13.44 21.35
C VAL A 209 -29.57 -13.79 20.02
N GLY A 210 -30.36 -12.84 19.49
CA GLY A 210 -31.06 -13.04 18.22
C GLY A 210 -30.09 -13.13 17.02
N SER A 211 -30.58 -13.63 15.89
CA SER A 211 -29.82 -13.68 14.66
C SER A 211 -29.29 -12.27 14.27
N SER A 212 -28.07 -12.21 13.79
CA SER A 212 -27.45 -10.97 13.33
C SER A 212 -26.54 -11.22 12.13
N THR A 213 -26.28 -10.17 11.37
CA THR A 213 -25.29 -10.21 10.30
C THR A 213 -23.99 -9.64 10.85
N ILE A 214 -22.91 -10.35 10.63
CA ILE A 214 -21.57 -9.89 10.96
C ILE A 214 -20.87 -9.51 9.66
N GLU A 215 -20.30 -8.32 9.65
CA GLU A 215 -19.51 -7.80 8.57
C GLU A 215 -18.07 -7.63 9.05
N MET A 216 -17.14 -8.14 8.26
CA MET A 216 -15.72 -8.03 8.51
C MET A 216 -15.02 -7.62 7.21
N PRO A 217 -14.46 -6.41 7.11
CA PRO A 217 -13.63 -6.04 5.99
C PRO A 217 -12.36 -6.90 5.96
N VAL A 218 -11.97 -7.36 4.79
CA VAL A 218 -10.73 -8.12 4.54
C VAL A 218 -10.05 -7.46 3.34
N GLY A 219 -9.07 -6.62 3.60
CA GLY A 219 -8.44 -5.78 2.61
C GLY A 219 -9.46 -4.89 1.87
N ARG A 220 -9.63 -5.10 0.55
CA ARG A 220 -10.64 -4.39 -0.26
C ARG A 220 -11.99 -5.10 -0.32
N GLY A 221 -12.10 -6.30 0.22
CA GLY A 221 -13.33 -7.10 0.24
C GLY A 221 -14.09 -6.96 1.56
N LEU A 222 -15.30 -7.50 1.58
CA LEU A 222 -16.16 -7.57 2.75
C LEU A 222 -16.63 -9.01 2.92
N ALA A 223 -16.24 -9.65 4.02
CA ALA A 223 -16.79 -10.93 4.42
C ALA A 223 -18.07 -10.69 5.22
N VAL A 224 -19.15 -11.39 4.87
CA VAL A 224 -20.46 -11.26 5.49
C VAL A 224 -20.92 -12.63 5.98
N PHE A 225 -21.11 -12.75 7.29
CA PHE A 225 -21.54 -13.98 7.95
C PHE A 225 -22.92 -13.77 8.56
N ARG A 226 -23.80 -14.76 8.41
CA ARG A 226 -25.10 -14.78 9.08
C ARG A 226 -25.02 -15.66 10.32
N VAL A 227 -25.06 -15.03 11.47
CA VAL A 227 -25.03 -15.74 12.75
C VAL A 227 -26.43 -16.11 13.14
N PRO A 228 -26.73 -17.42 13.39
CA PRO A 228 -28.02 -17.87 13.88
C PRO A 228 -28.28 -17.34 15.28
N ARG A 229 -29.48 -17.59 15.77
CA ARG A 229 -29.81 -17.31 17.19
C ARG A 229 -28.94 -18.17 18.11
N LEU A 230 -28.17 -17.53 18.99
CA LEU A 230 -27.31 -18.20 19.95
C LEU A 230 -27.94 -18.21 21.32
N GLY A 231 -27.98 -19.37 21.94
CA GLY A 231 -28.33 -19.52 23.36
C GLY A 231 -27.26 -18.90 24.27
N ALA A 232 -27.58 -18.77 25.55
CA ALA A 232 -26.65 -18.29 26.56
C ALA A 232 -25.40 -19.19 26.61
N GLY A 233 -24.20 -18.59 26.38
CA GLY A 233 -22.92 -19.28 26.41
C GLY A 233 -22.63 -20.19 25.21
N GLN A 234 -23.52 -20.31 24.23
CA GLN A 234 -23.26 -21.04 22.99
C GLN A 234 -22.20 -20.30 22.14
N THR A 235 -21.34 -21.09 21.52
CA THR A 235 -20.30 -20.64 20.58
C THR A 235 -20.71 -20.95 19.16
N HIS A 236 -20.42 -20.03 18.26
CA HIS A 236 -20.53 -20.20 16.82
C HIS A 236 -19.19 -19.84 16.19
N GLU A 237 -18.69 -20.71 15.36
CA GLU A 237 -17.39 -20.54 14.70
C GLU A 237 -17.58 -20.45 13.20
N GLU A 238 -16.92 -19.48 12.60
CA GLU A 238 -16.89 -19.28 11.14
C GLU A 238 -15.46 -19.20 10.68
N VAL A 239 -15.12 -20.02 9.71
CA VAL A 239 -13.80 -20.02 9.09
C VAL A 239 -13.85 -19.23 7.79
N PHE A 240 -12.89 -18.34 7.61
CA PHE A 240 -12.75 -17.58 6.38
C PHE A 240 -11.36 -17.73 5.80
N THR A 241 -11.26 -17.53 4.49
CA THR A 241 -9.98 -17.57 3.77
C THR A 241 -9.69 -16.20 3.18
N VAL A 242 -8.48 -15.70 3.40
CA VAL A 242 -7.99 -14.47 2.77
C VAL A 242 -7.29 -14.82 1.46
N PRO A 243 -7.67 -14.22 0.32
CA PRO A 243 -6.97 -14.46 -0.94
C PRO A 243 -5.56 -13.85 -0.91
N THR A 244 -4.55 -14.67 -1.18
CA THR A 244 -3.13 -14.32 -1.12
C THR A 244 -2.47 -14.28 -2.50
N ARG A 245 -3.17 -13.76 -3.49
CA ARG A 245 -2.72 -13.79 -4.90
C ARG A 245 -1.55 -12.86 -5.18
N ARG A 246 -1.41 -11.78 -4.43
CA ARG A 246 -0.33 -10.80 -4.52
C ARG A 246 0.18 -10.49 -3.13
N ARG A 247 1.47 -10.16 -3.01
CA ARG A 247 2.04 -9.68 -1.76
C ARG A 247 1.37 -8.37 -1.33
N GLY A 248 1.37 -8.11 -0.06
CA GLY A 248 0.82 -6.88 0.49
C GLY A 248 0.40 -7.02 1.94
N LEU A 249 0.15 -5.89 2.55
CA LEU A 249 -0.44 -5.81 3.88
C LEU A 249 -1.96 -5.83 3.75
N VAL A 250 -2.60 -6.87 4.27
CA VAL A 250 -4.06 -7.02 4.28
C VAL A 250 -4.56 -6.84 5.70
N THR A 251 -5.31 -5.76 5.91
CA THR A 251 -5.97 -5.54 7.20
C THR A 251 -7.27 -6.35 7.25
N VAL A 252 -7.40 -7.20 8.25
CA VAL A 252 -8.56 -8.06 8.53
C VAL A 252 -9.34 -7.49 9.70
N GLY A 253 -10.62 -7.19 9.51
CA GLY A 253 -11.45 -6.54 10.53
C GLY A 253 -11.43 -5.00 10.43
N PRO A 254 -12.06 -4.32 11.38
CA PRO A 254 -12.70 -4.84 12.60
C PRO A 254 -13.94 -5.67 12.31
N VAL A 255 -14.22 -6.65 13.17
CA VAL A 255 -15.50 -7.35 13.12
C VAL A 255 -16.60 -6.45 13.64
N THR A 256 -17.63 -6.27 12.85
CA THR A 256 -18.78 -5.44 13.17
C THR A 256 -20.07 -6.25 13.08
N SER A 257 -20.91 -6.17 14.09
CA SER A 257 -22.28 -6.68 13.97
C SER A 257 -23.17 -5.61 13.38
N VAL A 258 -23.95 -6.00 12.38
CA VAL A 258 -24.92 -5.14 11.72
C VAL A 258 -26.30 -5.63 12.07
N ARG A 259 -27.10 -4.74 12.61
CA ARG A 259 -28.49 -4.96 12.88
C ARG A 259 -29.29 -3.87 12.21
N GLY A 260 -30.27 -4.26 11.42
CA GLY A 260 -31.17 -3.35 10.72
C GLY A 260 -32.57 -3.89 10.72
N ASP A 261 -33.54 -3.05 10.41
CA ASP A 261 -34.88 -3.45 10.09
C ASP A 261 -34.96 -4.07 8.68
N ALA A 262 -36.03 -4.78 8.39
CA ALA A 262 -36.23 -5.47 7.11
C ALA A 262 -36.28 -4.52 5.90
N LEU A 263 -36.62 -3.25 6.13
CA LEU A 263 -36.73 -2.20 5.09
C LEU A 263 -35.46 -1.38 4.93
N GLY A 264 -34.49 -1.56 5.82
CA GLY A 264 -33.23 -0.82 5.80
C GLY A 264 -33.34 0.66 6.15
N LEU A 265 -34.33 1.07 6.95
CA LEU A 265 -34.52 2.45 7.42
C LEU A 265 -33.56 2.78 8.55
N VAL A 266 -33.27 1.80 9.41
CA VAL A 266 -32.38 1.93 10.56
C VAL A 266 -31.32 0.83 10.47
N ARG A 267 -30.04 1.19 10.56
CA ARG A 267 -28.92 0.27 10.55
C ARG A 267 -27.97 0.62 11.70
N ARG A 268 -27.91 -0.24 12.70
CA ARG A 268 -26.99 -0.10 13.83
C ARG A 268 -25.79 -1.00 13.61
N THR A 269 -24.60 -0.40 13.60
CA THR A 269 -23.33 -1.11 13.54
C THR A 269 -22.64 -1.05 14.90
N GLN A 270 -22.14 -2.19 15.37
CA GLN A 270 -21.36 -2.26 16.60
C GLN A 270 -20.04 -2.98 16.30
N ARG A 271 -18.93 -2.31 16.64
CA ARG A 271 -17.58 -2.84 16.49
C ARG A 271 -17.22 -3.69 17.71
N TRP A 272 -16.62 -4.86 17.47
CA TRP A 272 -16.30 -5.84 18.52
C TRP A 272 -14.80 -6.05 18.69
N THR A 273 -14.03 -5.97 17.61
CA THR A 273 -12.59 -6.23 17.64
C THR A 273 -11.82 -5.11 16.99
N ASP A 274 -10.53 -5.04 17.29
CA ASP A 274 -9.60 -4.22 16.53
C ASP A 274 -9.21 -4.93 15.23
N PRO A 275 -8.73 -4.20 14.21
CA PRO A 275 -8.22 -4.79 12.99
C PRO A 275 -6.91 -5.55 13.27
N LEU A 276 -6.71 -6.64 12.54
CA LEU A 276 -5.49 -7.44 12.54
C LEU A 276 -4.78 -7.30 11.20
N ASP A 277 -3.47 -7.14 11.23
CA ASP A 277 -2.67 -7.04 10.03
C ASP A 277 -2.13 -8.42 9.64
N LEU A 278 -2.37 -8.79 8.37
CA LEU A 278 -1.87 -9.98 7.72
C LEU A 278 -0.81 -9.57 6.67
N TYR A 279 0.41 -10.01 6.85
CA TYR A 279 1.50 -9.81 5.91
C TYR A 279 1.53 -10.96 4.90
N ILE A 280 1.34 -10.65 3.63
CA ILE A 280 1.49 -11.60 2.53
C ILE A 280 2.86 -11.38 1.92
N HIS A 281 3.82 -12.22 2.31
CA HIS A 281 5.21 -12.16 1.90
C HIS A 281 5.39 -12.53 0.42
N PRO A 282 6.40 -11.98 -0.26
CA PRO A 282 6.75 -12.41 -1.62
C PRO A 282 7.15 -13.89 -1.62
N ARG A 283 7.02 -14.54 -2.77
CA ARG A 283 7.55 -15.90 -2.98
C ARG A 283 9.07 -15.87 -2.88
N THR A 284 9.65 -16.89 -2.28
CA THR A 284 11.10 -17.02 -2.16
C THR A 284 11.54 -18.40 -2.58
N THR A 285 12.71 -18.47 -3.21
CA THR A 285 13.36 -19.73 -3.54
C THR A 285 14.63 -19.92 -2.70
N ALA A 286 14.87 -21.15 -2.27
CA ALA A 286 16.11 -21.44 -1.58
C ALA A 286 17.25 -21.50 -2.61
N LEU A 287 18.32 -20.79 -2.34
CA LEU A 287 19.54 -20.84 -3.13
C LEU A 287 20.53 -21.77 -2.45
N ASP A 288 21.10 -22.68 -3.22
CA ASP A 288 22.18 -23.53 -2.74
C ASP A 288 23.44 -22.70 -2.49
N THR A 289 24.25 -23.09 -1.54
CA THR A 289 25.53 -22.44 -1.23
C THR A 289 26.47 -22.37 -2.44
N THR A 290 26.37 -23.33 -3.37
CA THR A 290 27.09 -23.31 -4.65
C THR A 290 26.60 -22.24 -5.62
N ALA A 291 25.34 -21.83 -5.54
CA ALA A 291 24.80 -20.76 -6.38
C ALA A 291 25.29 -19.35 -5.96
N LEU A 292 25.85 -19.25 -4.77
CA LEU A 292 26.48 -18.04 -4.23
C LEU A 292 28.03 -18.14 -4.23
N GLY A 293 28.61 -19.02 -5.08
CA GLY A 293 30.07 -19.17 -5.26
C GLY A 293 30.75 -17.83 -5.47
N PHE A 294 30.13 -16.98 -6.30
CA PHE A 294 30.54 -15.61 -6.54
C PHE A 294 30.71 -14.75 -5.25
N ILE A 295 29.90 -14.97 -4.26
CA ILE A 295 29.99 -14.26 -2.97
C ILE A 295 31.04 -14.94 -2.09
N ARG A 296 31.22 -16.25 -2.22
CA ARG A 296 32.15 -17.05 -1.41
C ARG A 296 33.61 -16.86 -1.80
N ASP A 297 33.90 -16.68 -3.10
CA ASP A 297 35.26 -16.42 -3.58
C ASP A 297 35.84 -15.10 -3.06
N ILE A 298 35.03 -14.20 -2.54
CA ILE A 298 35.47 -12.94 -1.91
C ILE A 298 35.94 -13.18 -0.47
N GLU A 299 35.34 -14.13 0.24
CA GLU A 299 35.78 -14.51 1.60
C GLU A 299 37.14 -15.21 1.60
N GLY A 300 37.55 -15.78 0.49
CA GLY A 300 38.87 -16.38 0.28
C GLY A 300 39.93 -15.42 -0.27
N ALA A 301 39.54 -14.25 -0.76
CA ALA A 301 40.47 -13.24 -1.23
C ALA A 301 41.08 -12.49 -0.04
N VAL A 302 42.30 -12.86 0.30
CA VAL A 302 43.10 -12.21 1.29
C VAL A 302 43.30 -10.74 0.90
N THR A 303 42.66 -9.83 1.63
CA THR A 303 42.95 -8.40 1.50
C THR A 303 44.33 -8.15 2.06
N GLN A 304 45.20 -7.45 1.31
CA GLN A 304 46.51 -7.04 1.76
C GLN A 304 46.43 -5.92 2.83
N ASP A 305 45.23 -5.53 3.25
CA ASP A 305 45.05 -4.58 4.36
C ASP A 305 45.26 -5.27 5.69
N LEU A 306 46.37 -4.97 6.30
CA LEU A 306 46.81 -5.55 7.54
C LEU A 306 46.18 -4.80 8.71
N SER A 307 45.32 -5.49 9.46
CA SER A 307 44.71 -4.95 10.69
C SER A 307 45.57 -5.20 11.91
N SER A 308 45.58 -4.26 12.82
CA SER A 308 46.25 -4.40 14.12
C SER A 308 45.36 -5.04 15.21
N SER A 309 44.08 -5.34 14.89
CA SER A 309 43.08 -5.70 15.90
C SER A 309 42.27 -6.97 15.62
N ASP A 310 42.57 -7.73 14.56
CA ASP A 310 41.76 -8.90 14.18
C ASP A 310 42.30 -10.24 14.71
N VAL A 311 41.50 -11.28 14.65
CA VAL A 311 41.70 -12.57 15.34
C VAL A 311 42.52 -13.57 14.51
N SER A 312 42.61 -13.38 13.18
CA SER A 312 43.30 -14.31 12.27
C SER A 312 44.77 -13.96 12.16
N PHE A 313 45.64 -14.85 12.72
CA PHE A 313 47.09 -14.71 12.63
C PHE A 313 47.60 -14.97 11.22
N HIS A 314 48.27 -13.96 10.63
CA HIS A 314 48.90 -14.08 9.30
C HIS A 314 50.37 -14.39 9.37
N ALA A 315 51.14 -13.51 9.96
CA ALA A 315 52.61 -13.61 9.97
C ALA A 315 53.23 -12.93 11.19
N LEU A 316 54.54 -13.16 11.36
CA LEU A 316 55.39 -12.41 12.30
C LEU A 316 56.30 -11.50 11.47
N ARG A 317 56.34 -10.22 11.79
CA ARG A 317 57.26 -9.25 11.23
C ARG A 317 58.12 -8.58 12.32
N ASP A 318 59.18 -7.93 11.90
CA ASP A 318 59.97 -7.12 12.82
C ASP A 318 59.16 -5.92 13.34
N TYR A 319 59.35 -5.60 14.60
CA TYR A 319 58.75 -4.44 15.26
C TYR A 319 59.24 -3.13 14.62
N VAL A 320 58.31 -2.26 14.31
CA VAL A 320 58.59 -0.88 13.87
C VAL A 320 58.12 0.07 14.97
N PRO A 321 58.87 1.16 15.29
CA PRO A 321 58.41 2.15 16.27
C PRO A 321 57.03 2.69 15.89
N GLY A 322 56.06 2.52 16.82
CA GLY A 322 54.66 2.84 16.62
C GLY A 322 53.70 1.63 16.65
N ASP A 323 54.24 0.41 16.55
CA ASP A 323 53.43 -0.81 16.70
C ASP A 323 52.94 -1.01 18.15
N ASP A 324 51.71 -1.55 18.29
CA ASP A 324 51.17 -1.87 19.61
C ASP A 324 51.93 -3.01 20.27
N ARG A 325 52.53 -2.73 21.44
CA ARG A 325 53.30 -3.70 22.22
C ARG A 325 52.48 -4.92 22.67
N ARG A 326 51.14 -4.87 22.66
CA ARG A 326 50.26 -6.00 22.98
C ARG A 326 50.36 -7.10 21.93
N ASN A 327 50.70 -6.74 20.70
CA ASN A 327 50.86 -7.67 19.59
C ASN A 327 52.24 -8.29 19.46
N VAL A 328 53.17 -7.98 20.39
CA VAL A 328 54.50 -8.58 20.40
C VAL A 328 54.42 -10.06 20.75
N HIS A 329 54.99 -10.91 19.87
CA HIS A 329 55.07 -12.35 20.09
C HIS A 329 56.33 -12.71 20.90
N TRP A 330 56.24 -12.60 22.20
CA TRP A 330 57.38 -12.76 23.14
C TRP A 330 58.17 -14.06 22.95
N ARG A 331 57.50 -15.17 22.63
CA ARG A 331 58.17 -16.48 22.42
C ARG A 331 59.14 -16.46 21.23
N THR A 332 58.74 -15.85 20.12
CA THR A 332 59.61 -15.72 18.94
C THR A 332 60.65 -14.64 19.16
N THR A 333 60.30 -13.53 19.80
CA THR A 333 61.23 -12.48 20.21
C THR A 333 62.39 -13.05 21.05
N ALA A 334 62.08 -13.90 22.02
CA ALA A 334 63.10 -14.55 22.84
C ALA A 334 64.03 -15.53 22.08
N ARG A 335 63.49 -16.14 21.00
CA ARG A 335 64.27 -17.08 20.17
C ARG A 335 65.15 -16.36 19.15
N VAL A 336 64.65 -15.26 18.57
CA VAL A 336 65.28 -14.56 17.44
C VAL A 336 66.15 -13.40 17.91
N GLY A 337 65.97 -12.94 19.17
CA GLY A 337 66.72 -11.83 19.78
C GLY A 337 66.30 -10.43 19.30
N ARG A 338 65.25 -10.31 18.54
CA ARG A 338 64.65 -9.02 18.08
C ARG A 338 63.16 -9.04 18.26
N LEU A 339 62.55 -7.87 18.47
CA LEU A 339 61.13 -7.75 18.71
C LEU A 339 60.35 -8.15 17.47
N MET A 340 59.48 -9.16 17.63
CA MET A 340 58.61 -9.65 16.58
C MET A 340 57.17 -9.35 16.93
N VAL A 341 56.39 -8.77 15.98
CA VAL A 341 54.98 -8.39 16.13
C VAL A 341 54.11 -9.34 15.31
N ARG A 342 52.99 -9.74 15.89
CA ARG A 342 51.97 -10.50 15.19
C ARG A 342 51.24 -9.56 14.22
N GLN A 343 51.11 -10.02 12.98
CA GLN A 343 50.37 -9.39 11.95
C GLN A 343 49.09 -10.20 11.76
N PHE A 344 47.97 -9.53 11.79
CA PHE A 344 46.65 -10.15 11.64
C PHE A 344 46.09 -9.79 10.30
N GLU A 345 45.32 -10.71 9.71
CA GLU A 345 44.53 -10.46 8.54
C GLU A 345 43.17 -9.94 8.96
N GLU A 346 42.72 -8.90 8.28
CA GLU A 346 41.33 -8.43 8.42
C GLU A 346 40.43 -9.44 7.73
N THR A 347 39.64 -10.19 8.50
CA THR A 347 38.60 -11.07 7.99
C THR A 347 37.43 -10.20 7.62
N ARG A 348 37.43 -9.63 6.40
CA ARG A 348 36.25 -8.91 5.89
C ARG A 348 35.08 -9.87 5.85
N ARG A 349 34.07 -9.63 6.67
CA ARG A 349 32.77 -10.26 6.52
C ARG A 349 32.19 -9.80 5.19
N ALA A 350 31.78 -10.73 4.35
CA ALA A 350 31.16 -10.37 3.08
C ALA A 350 29.86 -9.58 3.33
N HIS A 351 29.88 -8.31 2.95
CA HIS A 351 28.72 -7.43 3.05
C HIS A 351 27.99 -7.41 1.70
N LEU A 352 26.77 -7.94 1.67
CA LEU A 352 25.91 -7.95 0.48
C LEU A 352 25.05 -6.68 0.42
N LEU A 353 25.22 -5.91 -0.61
CA LEU A 353 24.39 -4.76 -0.94
C LEU A 353 23.40 -5.13 -2.04
N LEU A 354 22.12 -5.08 -1.76
CA LEU A 354 21.05 -5.25 -2.73
C LEU A 354 20.50 -3.87 -3.10
N VAL A 355 20.47 -3.56 -4.38
CA VAL A 355 19.87 -2.33 -4.92
C VAL A 355 18.66 -2.74 -5.74
N LEU A 356 17.46 -2.42 -5.28
CA LEU A 356 16.21 -2.71 -5.97
C LEU A 356 15.65 -1.44 -6.58
N ASP A 357 15.50 -1.44 -7.89
CA ASP A 357 14.91 -0.35 -8.65
C ASP A 357 13.38 -0.33 -8.48
N LEU A 358 12.84 0.79 -8.03
CA LEU A 358 11.39 1.00 -7.83
C LEU A 358 10.77 1.90 -8.90
N ASP A 359 11.56 2.41 -9.87
CA ASP A 359 11.01 3.27 -10.93
C ASP A 359 10.01 2.49 -11.80
N PRO A 360 8.75 2.93 -11.91
CA PRO A 360 7.76 2.29 -12.78
C PRO A 360 8.19 2.19 -14.24
N ALA A 361 9.02 3.13 -14.72
CA ALA A 361 9.51 3.16 -16.10
C ALA A 361 10.52 2.04 -16.42
N SER A 362 11.08 1.40 -15.41
CA SER A 362 12.03 0.30 -15.54
C SER A 362 11.38 -1.04 -15.88
N TRP A 363 10.07 -1.21 -15.64
CA TRP A 363 9.37 -2.50 -15.64
C TRP A 363 8.39 -2.63 -16.80
N ALA A 364 8.46 -3.73 -17.54
CA ALA A 364 7.51 -4.01 -18.62
C ALA A 364 6.14 -4.44 -18.09
N SER A 365 6.10 -5.16 -16.97
CA SER A 365 4.87 -5.65 -16.36
C SER A 365 4.88 -5.53 -14.82
N ASP A 366 3.69 -5.67 -14.20
CA ASP A 366 3.56 -5.79 -12.75
C ASP A 366 4.20 -7.09 -12.25
N GLU A 367 4.09 -8.15 -13.03
CA GLU A 367 4.63 -9.49 -12.74
C GLU A 367 6.16 -9.48 -12.70
N ASP A 368 6.81 -8.73 -13.58
CA ASP A 368 8.28 -8.58 -13.57
C ASP A 368 8.75 -7.90 -12.29
N PHE A 369 8.04 -6.86 -11.85
CA PHE A 369 8.34 -6.20 -10.59
C PHE A 369 8.13 -7.13 -9.38
N GLU A 370 7.05 -7.91 -9.36
CA GLU A 370 6.80 -8.90 -8.30
C GLU A 370 7.88 -10.00 -8.29
N THR A 371 8.34 -10.42 -9.47
CA THR A 371 9.47 -11.36 -9.61
C THR A 371 10.77 -10.74 -9.07
N ALA A 372 11.06 -9.49 -9.38
CA ALA A 372 12.23 -8.77 -8.86
C ALA A 372 12.23 -8.65 -7.33
N VAL A 373 11.09 -8.34 -6.74
CA VAL A 373 10.93 -8.31 -5.28
C VAL A 373 11.17 -9.72 -4.69
N SER A 374 10.67 -10.76 -5.35
CA SER A 374 10.86 -12.17 -4.94
C SER A 374 12.32 -12.62 -5.04
N VAL A 375 13.02 -12.17 -6.09
CA VAL A 375 14.47 -12.35 -6.27
C VAL A 375 15.24 -11.67 -5.16
N THR A 376 14.95 -10.41 -4.90
CA THR A 376 15.57 -9.62 -3.81
C THR A 376 15.34 -10.28 -2.46
N ALA A 377 14.12 -10.75 -2.18
CA ALA A 377 13.79 -11.49 -0.96
C ALA A 377 14.62 -12.77 -0.83
N SER A 378 14.75 -13.54 -1.92
CA SER A 378 15.50 -14.81 -1.93
C SER A 378 16.97 -14.60 -1.66
N LEU A 379 17.60 -13.61 -2.29
CA LEU A 379 19.00 -13.23 -2.07
C LEU A 379 19.22 -12.73 -0.64
N ALA A 380 18.34 -11.87 -0.15
CA ALA A 380 18.41 -11.32 1.20
C ALA A 380 18.30 -12.42 2.27
N LEU A 381 17.35 -13.35 2.12
CA LEU A 381 17.20 -14.48 3.05
C LEU A 381 18.39 -15.40 3.03
N THR A 382 18.99 -15.63 1.87
CA THR A 382 20.17 -16.48 1.77
C THR A 382 21.37 -15.83 2.45
N ALA A 383 21.59 -14.52 2.25
CA ALA A 383 22.66 -13.79 2.94
C ALA A 383 22.49 -13.85 4.48
N LEU A 384 21.27 -13.65 4.97
CA LEU A 384 21.00 -13.73 6.41
C LEU A 384 21.15 -15.14 6.99
N ARG A 385 20.82 -16.19 6.23
CA ARG A 385 21.06 -17.59 6.64
C ARG A 385 22.56 -17.92 6.74
N GLU A 386 23.36 -17.32 5.89
CA GLU A 386 24.81 -17.46 5.89
C GLU A 386 25.51 -16.49 6.86
N HIS A 387 24.73 -15.79 7.71
CA HIS A 387 25.23 -14.82 8.69
C HIS A 387 26.06 -13.68 8.07
N ARG A 388 25.78 -13.33 6.81
CA ARG A 388 26.41 -12.19 6.13
C ARG A 388 25.73 -10.88 6.48
N GLU A 389 26.49 -9.82 6.43
CA GLU A 389 25.93 -8.47 6.52
C GLU A 389 25.10 -8.17 5.26
N LEU A 390 23.92 -7.58 5.47
CA LEU A 390 22.99 -7.28 4.40
C LEU A 390 22.53 -5.83 4.48
N SER A 391 22.65 -5.12 3.36
CA SER A 391 22.01 -3.84 3.15
C SER A 391 21.10 -3.90 1.93
N LEU A 392 19.91 -3.34 2.03
CA LEU A 392 18.98 -3.15 0.94
C LEU A 392 18.80 -1.65 0.72
N VAL A 393 19.01 -1.19 -0.50
CA VAL A 393 18.84 0.21 -0.87
C VAL A 393 17.83 0.29 -2.00
N THR A 394 16.91 1.24 -1.88
CA THR A 394 15.87 1.51 -2.87
C THR A 394 15.66 3.02 -2.97
N GLN A 395 14.88 3.49 -3.92
CA GLN A 395 14.46 4.90 -3.98
C GLN A 395 13.67 5.35 -2.74
N ALA A 396 13.17 4.41 -1.92
CA ALA A 396 12.52 4.73 -0.64
C ALA A 396 13.52 4.96 0.51
N GLY A 397 14.80 4.61 0.32
CA GLY A 397 15.86 4.77 1.31
C GLY A 397 16.58 3.46 1.67
N VAL A 398 17.31 3.50 2.78
CA VAL A 398 18.12 2.39 3.31
C VAL A 398 17.51 1.92 4.63
N PRO A 399 16.67 0.89 4.64
CA PRO A 399 16.06 0.39 5.86
C PRO A 399 17.03 -0.48 6.67
N LEU A 400 16.87 -0.47 7.99
CA LEU A 400 17.56 -1.42 8.87
C LEU A 400 16.90 -2.79 8.82
N LEU A 401 17.66 -3.81 8.44
CA LEU A 401 17.21 -5.19 8.21
C LEU A 401 17.87 -6.21 9.13
N PRO A 402 17.65 -6.16 10.45
CA PRO A 402 18.36 -7.03 11.38
C PRO A 402 17.89 -8.49 11.36
N THR A 403 16.73 -8.80 10.76
CA THR A 403 16.13 -10.13 10.77
C THR A 403 15.42 -10.49 9.46
N SER A 404 15.37 -11.77 9.14
CA SER A 404 14.66 -12.30 7.96
C SER A 404 13.20 -11.87 7.90
N THR A 405 12.53 -11.84 9.05
CA THR A 405 11.12 -11.42 9.13
C THR A 405 10.95 -9.95 8.76
N ARG A 406 11.84 -9.08 9.23
CA ARG A 406 11.77 -7.65 8.88
C ARG A 406 12.06 -7.38 7.41
N VAL A 407 12.97 -8.13 6.80
CA VAL A 407 13.22 -8.07 5.36
C VAL A 407 11.94 -8.39 4.58
N LEU A 408 11.28 -9.49 4.93
CA LEU A 408 10.06 -9.92 4.25
C LEU A 408 8.88 -8.95 4.50
N ASP A 409 8.71 -8.48 5.75
CA ASP A 409 7.67 -7.50 6.09
C ASP A 409 7.87 -6.19 5.31
N LEU A 410 9.13 -5.72 5.16
CA LEU A 410 9.45 -4.55 4.35
C LEU A 410 9.13 -4.81 2.87
N LEU A 411 9.66 -5.91 2.31
CA LEU A 411 9.43 -6.25 0.91
C LEU A 411 7.95 -6.49 0.59
N THR A 412 7.13 -6.81 1.59
CA THR A 412 5.67 -6.89 1.47
C THR A 412 5.04 -5.55 1.16
N THR A 413 5.56 -4.46 1.73
CA THR A 413 4.97 -3.11 1.62
C THR A 413 5.62 -2.24 0.54
N ILE A 414 6.71 -2.69 -0.08
CA ILE A 414 7.38 -1.95 -1.15
C ILE A 414 6.48 -1.87 -2.38
N GLU A 415 6.27 -0.66 -2.87
CA GLU A 415 5.57 -0.35 -4.12
C GLU A 415 6.49 0.42 -5.06
N ARG A 416 6.14 0.45 -6.34
CA ARG A 416 6.85 1.28 -7.31
C ARG A 416 6.66 2.75 -6.99
N LEU A 417 7.74 3.52 -7.08
CA LEU A 417 7.78 4.95 -6.76
C LEU A 417 8.17 5.76 -7.98
N ALA A 418 7.22 6.54 -8.50
CA ALA A 418 7.51 7.51 -9.57
C ALA A 418 8.24 8.74 -9.01
N ASP A 419 9.02 9.39 -9.88
CA ASP A 419 9.69 10.68 -9.59
C ASP A 419 10.70 10.66 -8.42
N ARG A 420 11.33 9.51 -8.17
CA ARG A 420 12.32 9.32 -7.09
C ARG A 420 13.73 9.00 -7.58
N GLY A 421 14.01 9.27 -8.85
CA GLY A 421 15.29 9.00 -9.47
C GLY A 421 15.38 7.65 -10.20
N ASP A 422 16.35 7.56 -11.10
CA ASP A 422 16.61 6.37 -11.91
C ASP A 422 17.55 5.37 -11.21
N LEU A 423 17.85 4.25 -11.88
CA LEU A 423 18.76 3.22 -11.38
C LEU A 423 20.15 3.79 -11.04
N MET A 424 20.66 4.75 -11.80
CA MET A 424 21.97 5.36 -11.53
C MET A 424 21.96 6.15 -10.21
N GLU A 425 20.92 6.93 -9.98
CA GLU A 425 20.79 7.75 -8.77
C GLU A 425 20.65 6.89 -7.51
N VAL A 426 19.82 5.84 -7.55
CA VAL A 426 19.69 4.92 -6.40
C VAL A 426 21.00 4.16 -6.15
N THR A 427 21.73 3.79 -7.20
CA THR A 427 23.03 3.11 -7.05
C THR A 427 24.08 4.04 -6.44
N ARG A 428 24.13 5.31 -6.83
CA ARG A 428 25.01 6.31 -6.22
C ARG A 428 24.68 6.53 -4.75
N CYS A 429 23.40 6.61 -4.39
CA CYS A 429 22.97 6.68 -3.00
C CYS A 429 23.39 5.41 -2.23
N ALA A 430 23.31 4.25 -2.86
CA ALA A 430 23.71 2.98 -2.28
C ALA A 430 25.22 2.91 -2.01
N ALA A 431 26.05 3.33 -2.97
CA ALA A 431 27.49 3.41 -2.82
C ALA A 431 27.92 4.37 -1.70
N ALA A 432 27.22 5.50 -1.56
CA ALA A 432 27.48 6.46 -0.48
C ALA A 432 27.04 5.94 0.90
N ALA A 433 25.94 5.18 0.96
CA ALA A 433 25.39 4.64 2.21
C ALA A 433 26.16 3.42 2.73
N VAL A 434 26.72 2.61 1.82
CA VAL A 434 27.42 1.34 2.14
C VAL A 434 28.72 1.26 1.33
N PRO A 435 29.74 2.06 1.68
CA PRO A 435 30.99 2.12 0.92
C PRO A 435 31.86 0.86 1.07
N ASP A 436 31.62 0.06 2.09
CA ASP A 436 32.34 -1.17 2.45
C ASP A 436 31.67 -2.44 1.88
N ALA A 437 30.66 -2.30 1.01
CA ALA A 437 30.00 -3.43 0.37
C ALA A 437 31.01 -4.28 -0.42
N SER A 438 31.07 -5.57 -0.12
CA SER A 438 31.93 -6.52 -0.86
C SER A 438 31.30 -6.96 -2.16
N VAL A 439 29.98 -7.15 -2.14
CA VAL A 439 29.17 -7.58 -3.31
C VAL A 439 27.97 -6.67 -3.44
N THR A 440 27.70 -6.19 -4.65
CA THR A 440 26.48 -5.45 -4.98
C THR A 440 25.69 -6.16 -6.05
N VAL A 441 24.40 -6.35 -5.80
CA VAL A 441 23.45 -6.89 -6.79
C VAL A 441 22.44 -5.80 -7.14
N LEU A 442 22.49 -5.36 -8.42
CA LEU A 442 21.55 -4.41 -8.99
C LEU A 442 20.35 -5.18 -9.55
N VAL A 443 19.16 -4.96 -9.03
CA VAL A 443 17.93 -5.63 -9.51
C VAL A 443 17.05 -4.58 -10.22
N THR A 444 16.80 -4.78 -11.51
CA THR A 444 16.05 -3.85 -12.36
C THR A 444 15.22 -4.56 -13.41
N GLY A 445 14.38 -3.83 -14.12
CA GLY A 445 13.48 -4.37 -15.14
C GLY A 445 14.06 -4.36 -16.56
N SER A 446 13.28 -4.93 -17.47
CA SER A 446 13.67 -5.13 -18.89
C SER A 446 13.68 -3.83 -19.71
N LEU A 447 13.00 -2.77 -19.27
CA LEU A 447 12.94 -1.51 -19.99
C LEU A 447 14.17 -0.62 -19.75
N VAL A 448 14.98 -0.91 -18.74
CA VAL A 448 16.21 -0.17 -18.48
C VAL A 448 17.24 -0.47 -19.57
N PRO A 449 17.74 0.55 -20.29
CA PRO A 449 18.79 0.36 -21.29
C PRO A 449 20.06 -0.22 -20.67
N ILE A 450 20.73 -1.12 -21.37
CA ILE A 450 21.98 -1.74 -20.91
C ILE A 450 23.06 -0.68 -20.61
N ALA A 451 23.10 0.41 -21.38
CA ALA A 451 24.01 1.53 -21.12
C ALA A 451 23.73 2.23 -19.77
N SER A 452 22.48 2.27 -19.31
CA SER A 452 22.11 2.82 -18.00
C SER A 452 22.54 1.90 -16.86
N ILE A 453 22.43 0.59 -17.05
CA ILE A 453 22.95 -0.41 -16.09
C ILE A 453 24.48 -0.26 -15.95
N HIS A 454 25.19 -0.06 -17.06
CA HIS A 454 26.64 0.17 -17.02
C HIS A 454 26.98 1.48 -16.32
N ARG A 455 26.25 2.57 -16.57
CA ARG A 455 26.45 3.84 -15.86
C ARG A 455 26.24 3.68 -14.35
N ALA A 456 25.20 2.97 -13.95
CA ALA A 456 24.96 2.65 -12.54
C ALA A 456 26.11 1.83 -11.92
N HIS A 457 26.66 0.86 -12.66
CA HIS A 457 27.82 0.10 -12.20
C HIS A 457 29.05 0.97 -11.94
N VAL A 458 29.31 1.98 -12.76
CA VAL A 458 30.47 2.90 -12.63
C VAL A 458 30.36 3.76 -11.35
N GLU A 459 29.17 3.98 -10.81
CA GLU A 459 28.97 4.69 -9.54
C GLU A 459 29.42 3.87 -8.31
N LEU A 460 29.61 2.55 -8.46
CA LEU A 460 30.03 1.67 -7.36
C LEU A 460 31.55 1.70 -7.17
N PRO A 461 32.03 1.49 -5.92
CA PRO A 461 33.45 1.40 -5.65
C PRO A 461 34.12 0.29 -6.46
N LEU A 462 35.35 0.53 -6.96
CA LEU A 462 36.11 -0.45 -7.74
C LEU A 462 36.43 -1.74 -6.95
N SER A 463 36.45 -1.67 -5.63
CA SER A 463 36.65 -2.82 -4.73
C SER A 463 35.42 -3.73 -4.60
N THR A 464 34.27 -3.28 -5.08
CA THR A 464 33.00 -4.01 -4.98
C THR A 464 32.77 -4.87 -6.21
N ARG A 465 32.53 -6.17 -6.02
CA ARG A 465 32.06 -7.04 -7.10
C ARG A 465 30.59 -6.79 -7.36
N SER A 466 30.23 -6.53 -8.61
CA SER A 466 28.85 -6.18 -8.98
C SER A 466 28.24 -7.19 -9.93
N ILE A 467 26.93 -7.42 -9.77
CA ILE A 467 26.09 -8.20 -10.69
C ILE A 467 24.83 -7.39 -10.99
N ALA A 468 24.38 -7.39 -12.22
CA ALA A 468 23.07 -6.87 -12.57
C ALA A 468 22.09 -8.02 -12.87
N LEU A 469 20.95 -8.03 -12.19
CA LEU A 469 19.82 -8.90 -12.44
C LEU A 469 18.72 -8.11 -13.15
N ARG A 470 18.50 -8.40 -14.40
CA ARG A 470 17.47 -7.83 -15.24
C ARG A 470 16.30 -8.79 -15.33
N VAL A 471 15.17 -8.45 -14.77
CA VAL A 471 13.97 -9.27 -14.83
C VAL A 471 13.18 -8.98 -16.10
N ASP A 472 12.84 -10.05 -16.83
CA ASP A 472 12.17 -9.98 -18.13
C ASP A 472 11.41 -11.29 -18.36
N GLY A 473 10.11 -11.30 -18.09
CA GLY A 473 9.26 -12.50 -18.16
C GLY A 473 9.15 -13.10 -19.56
N ASP A 474 9.34 -12.28 -20.61
CA ASP A 474 9.23 -12.71 -22.01
C ASP A 474 10.57 -13.22 -22.59
N ALA A 475 11.69 -13.01 -21.89
CA ALA A 475 13.01 -13.38 -22.36
C ALA A 475 13.42 -14.78 -21.88
N ALA A 476 14.41 -15.37 -22.54
CA ALA A 476 15.08 -16.57 -22.04
C ALA A 476 16.18 -16.22 -21.04
N LEU A 477 16.49 -17.16 -20.13
CA LEU A 477 17.62 -17.03 -19.21
C LEU A 477 18.94 -16.83 -19.96
N ARG A 478 19.53 -15.66 -19.84
CA ARG A 478 20.75 -15.26 -20.53
C ARG A 478 21.74 -14.64 -19.54
N SER A 479 23.03 -14.99 -19.73
CA SER A 479 24.15 -14.31 -19.07
C SER A 479 24.97 -13.59 -20.14
N GLN A 480 25.33 -12.35 -19.90
CA GLN A 480 26.23 -11.56 -20.75
C GLN A 480 27.13 -10.71 -19.87
N ARG A 481 28.36 -10.45 -20.35
CA ARG A 481 29.29 -9.54 -19.66
C ARG A 481 29.35 -8.20 -20.39
N LEU A 482 29.18 -7.12 -19.65
CA LEU A 482 29.25 -5.77 -20.17
C LEU A 482 30.38 -5.03 -19.44
N ALA A 483 31.50 -4.82 -20.12
CA ALA A 483 32.68 -4.12 -19.56
C ALA A 483 33.05 -4.64 -18.15
N GLY A 484 33.03 -5.97 -17.96
CA GLY A 484 33.35 -6.61 -16.69
C GLY A 484 32.15 -6.89 -15.76
N LEU A 485 31.00 -6.20 -15.97
CA LEU A 485 29.78 -6.44 -15.22
C LEU A 485 29.02 -7.64 -15.79
N PRO A 486 28.78 -8.71 -15.00
CA PRO A 486 27.83 -9.77 -15.37
C PRO A 486 26.39 -9.20 -15.33
N VAL A 487 25.68 -9.33 -16.44
CA VAL A 487 24.26 -8.97 -16.57
C VAL A 487 23.48 -10.26 -16.83
N LEU A 488 22.62 -10.62 -15.91
CA LEU A 488 21.78 -11.81 -15.97
C LEU A 488 20.35 -11.39 -16.32
N THR A 489 19.79 -11.92 -17.40
CA THR A 489 18.37 -11.77 -17.71
C THR A 489 17.62 -12.96 -17.13
N LEU A 490 16.65 -12.69 -16.26
CA LEU A 490 15.91 -13.68 -15.50
C LEU A 490 14.42 -13.62 -15.85
N PRO A 491 13.82 -14.66 -16.46
CA PRO A 491 12.39 -14.70 -16.75
C PRO A 491 11.54 -15.04 -15.53
N GLU A 492 11.98 -15.96 -14.69
CA GLU A 492 11.21 -16.51 -13.58
C GLU A 492 12.07 -16.72 -12.33
N LEU A 493 11.45 -16.65 -11.16
CA LEU A 493 12.12 -16.84 -9.88
C LEU A 493 12.82 -18.19 -9.76
N ASP A 494 12.21 -19.26 -10.27
CA ASP A 494 12.72 -20.64 -10.14
C ASP A 494 14.06 -20.86 -10.87
N LEU A 495 14.38 -19.99 -11.83
CA LEU A 495 15.64 -20.00 -12.56
C LEU A 495 16.76 -19.23 -11.87
N LEU A 496 16.49 -18.54 -10.74
CA LEU A 496 17.47 -17.72 -10.04
C LEU A 496 18.73 -18.49 -9.66
N GLY A 497 18.59 -19.71 -9.11
CA GLY A 497 19.73 -20.54 -8.75
C GLY A 497 20.61 -20.93 -9.97
N ARG A 498 19.98 -21.17 -11.13
CA ARG A 498 20.70 -21.43 -12.39
C ARG A 498 21.37 -20.17 -12.93
N ALA A 499 20.72 -19.01 -12.79
CA ALA A 499 21.26 -17.73 -13.22
C ALA A 499 22.52 -17.40 -12.44
N MET A 500 22.48 -17.53 -11.12
CA MET A 500 23.61 -17.21 -10.24
C MET A 500 24.83 -18.10 -10.53
N ARG A 501 24.64 -19.40 -10.81
CA ARG A 501 25.76 -20.28 -11.20
C ARG A 501 26.41 -19.90 -12.55
N LYS A 502 25.70 -19.21 -13.45
CA LYS A 502 26.25 -18.71 -14.71
C LYS A 502 27.09 -17.42 -14.57
N VAL A 503 27.18 -16.84 -13.41
CA VAL A 503 28.04 -15.67 -13.16
C VAL A 503 29.51 -16.07 -13.18
N ASP A 504 29.82 -17.25 -12.65
CA ASP A 504 31.21 -17.77 -12.50
C ASP A 504 31.70 -18.56 -13.73
N SER A 505 30.78 -18.92 -14.64
CA SER A 505 31.13 -19.59 -15.92
C SER A 505 31.34 -18.55 -17.05
#